data_35d4c7385eda31a1da240f2c0804a101
#
_entry.id   35d4c7385eda31a1da240f2c0804a101
#
_cell.length_a   1.000
_cell.length_b   1.000
_cell.length_c   1.000
_cell.angle_alpha   90.00
_cell.angle_beta   90.00
_cell.angle_gamma   90.00
#
_symmetry.space_group_name_H-M   'P 1'
#
loop_
_entity.id
_entity.type
_entity.pdbx_description
1 polymer ?
#
loop_
_entity_poly.entity_id
_entity_poly.type
_entity_poly.pdbx_seq_one_letter_code
_entity_poly.pdbx_strand_id
1 'polypeptide(L)'
;GYFSVWSYWLSVVFIGMAEITAISHYVQFWFPSWPSWMIEIGFLTILALVNLIAVKLFGEVEFWFAMVKIVAILAMIATGVFMVLTGFKTPHGVASLANIADNFSLFPNGGVNFVMAFQMVFFAYLMIEFIGVTTSETKNPRQVLPKAVKEIPLRIAFFYGGALLAIMAIIPWRELASADSPFVTVFELAGIKWAAALINFVVLT
;
A
#
# COMPACT_ATOMS: atom_id res chain seq x y z
N GLY A 1 -4.04 -15.57 25.14
CA GLY A 1 -5.36 -15.83 25.59
C GLY A 1 -6.42 -14.77 25.26
N TYR A 2 -7.37 -14.61 26.16
CA TYR A 2 -8.56 -13.78 25.99
C TYR A 2 -8.25 -12.31 25.55
N PHE A 3 -7.35 -11.64 26.25
CA PHE A 3 -6.95 -10.28 25.93
C PHE A 3 -6.37 -10.13 24.50
N SER A 4 -5.54 -11.08 24.07
CA SER A 4 -4.94 -11.04 22.74
C SER A 4 -5.99 -11.13 21.63
N VAL A 5 -7.00 -11.99 21.79
CA VAL A 5 -8.08 -12.15 20.81
C VAL A 5 -8.92 -10.88 20.73
N TRP A 6 -9.30 -10.30 21.87
CA TRP A 6 -10.09 -9.06 21.88
C TRP A 6 -9.31 -7.87 21.35
N SER A 7 -8.03 -7.74 21.71
CA SER A 7 -7.17 -6.67 21.17
C SER A 7 -7.00 -6.80 19.66
N TYR A 8 -6.82 -8.02 19.17
CA TYR A 8 -6.73 -8.28 17.75
C TYR A 8 -8.02 -7.93 17.01
N TRP A 9 -9.18 -8.39 17.53
CA TRP A 9 -10.48 -8.04 16.96
C TRP A 9 -10.69 -6.52 16.90
N LEU A 10 -10.38 -5.83 18.00
CA LEU A 10 -10.50 -4.37 18.06
C LEU A 10 -9.59 -3.70 17.02
N SER A 11 -8.35 -4.18 16.86
CA SER A 11 -7.41 -3.67 15.87
C SER A 11 -7.95 -3.83 14.45
N VAL A 12 -8.52 -5.00 14.12
CA VAL A 12 -9.14 -5.24 12.79
C VAL A 12 -10.30 -4.28 12.53
N VAL A 13 -11.13 -4.00 13.54
CA VAL A 13 -12.23 -3.02 13.41
C VAL A 13 -11.68 -1.62 13.11
N PHE A 14 -10.65 -1.16 13.84
CA PHE A 14 -10.03 0.15 13.59
C PHE A 14 -9.36 0.23 12.21
N ILE A 15 -8.69 -0.85 11.77
CA ILE A 15 -8.12 -0.93 10.43
C ILE A 15 -9.25 -0.79 9.39
N GLY A 16 -10.34 -1.56 9.53
CA GLY A 16 -11.48 -1.48 8.64
C GLY A 16 -12.10 -0.08 8.57
N MET A 17 -12.18 0.63 9.71
CA MET A 17 -12.64 2.03 9.73
C MET A 17 -11.70 2.95 8.93
N ALA A 18 -10.38 2.80 9.09
CA ALA A 18 -9.38 3.57 8.36
C ALA A 18 -9.44 3.29 6.85
N GLU A 19 -9.54 2.02 6.46
CA GLU A 19 -9.64 1.60 5.05
C GLU A 19 -10.91 2.15 4.38
N ILE A 20 -12.07 2.04 5.03
CA ILE A 20 -13.34 2.58 4.51
C ILE A 20 -13.26 4.09 4.33
N THR A 21 -12.65 4.81 5.26
CA THR A 21 -12.43 6.25 5.13
C THR A 21 -11.48 6.56 3.97
N ALA A 22 -10.43 5.78 3.79
CA ALA A 22 -9.50 5.95 2.67
C ALA A 22 -10.19 5.72 1.31
N ILE A 23 -11.09 4.73 1.20
CA ILE A 23 -11.89 4.47 0.00
C ILE A 23 -12.63 5.73 -0.47
N SER A 24 -13.21 6.50 0.44
CA SER A 24 -13.94 7.71 0.09
C SER A 24 -13.07 8.72 -0.67
N HIS A 25 -11.81 8.92 -0.26
CA HIS A 25 -10.86 9.79 -0.94
C HIS A 25 -10.53 9.30 -2.35
N TYR A 26 -10.34 7.98 -2.52
CA TYR A 26 -10.04 7.41 -3.84
C TYR A 26 -11.22 7.51 -4.80
N VAL A 27 -12.45 7.30 -4.33
CA VAL A 27 -13.66 7.44 -5.17
C VAL A 27 -13.92 8.90 -5.52
N GLN A 28 -13.67 9.84 -4.61
CA GLN A 28 -13.81 11.28 -4.84
C GLN A 28 -12.85 11.81 -5.91
N PHE A 29 -11.79 11.08 -6.26
CA PHE A 29 -10.98 11.41 -7.43
C PHE A 29 -11.80 11.45 -8.73
N TRP A 30 -12.77 10.54 -8.90
CA TRP A 30 -13.67 10.53 -10.06
C TRP A 30 -14.99 11.27 -9.81
N PHE A 31 -15.45 11.29 -8.57
CA PHE A 31 -16.74 11.84 -8.14
C PHE A 31 -16.57 12.84 -6.98
N PRO A 32 -15.97 14.02 -7.23
CA PRO A 32 -15.64 14.98 -6.17
C PRO A 32 -16.85 15.50 -5.40
N SER A 33 -18.04 15.49 -6.02
CA SER A 33 -19.28 15.99 -5.42
C SER A 33 -19.98 14.99 -4.49
N TRP A 34 -19.53 13.73 -4.48
CA TRP A 34 -20.18 12.72 -3.65
C TRP A 34 -19.73 12.84 -2.18
N PRO A 35 -20.67 12.88 -1.22
CA PRO A 35 -20.32 12.95 0.18
C PRO A 35 -19.66 11.64 0.66
N SER A 36 -18.62 11.74 1.47
CA SER A 36 -17.82 10.59 1.93
C SER A 36 -18.69 9.52 2.59
N TRP A 37 -19.64 9.91 3.44
CA TRP A 37 -20.50 8.97 4.15
C TRP A 37 -21.34 8.07 3.20
N MET A 38 -21.75 8.61 2.03
CA MET A 38 -22.52 7.83 1.06
C MET A 38 -21.65 6.77 0.38
N ILE A 39 -20.41 7.12 0.07
CA ILE A 39 -19.43 6.20 -0.49
C ILE A 39 -19.11 5.10 0.52
N GLU A 40 -18.82 5.48 1.75
CA GLU A 40 -18.47 4.58 2.85
C GLU A 40 -19.57 3.56 3.15
N ILE A 41 -20.82 4.01 3.30
CA ILE A 41 -21.98 3.12 3.52
C ILE A 41 -22.23 2.23 2.30
N GLY A 42 -22.08 2.77 1.10
CA GLY A 42 -22.23 2.02 -0.14
C GLY A 42 -21.23 0.86 -0.22
N PHE A 43 -19.95 1.14 0.01
CA PHE A 43 -18.90 0.10 0.00
C PHE A 43 -19.09 -0.92 1.13
N LEU A 44 -19.39 -0.49 2.35
CA LEU A 44 -19.71 -1.41 3.46
C LEU A 44 -20.86 -2.34 3.11
N THR A 45 -21.90 -1.80 2.50
CA THR A 45 -23.07 -2.60 2.10
C THR A 45 -22.70 -3.61 1.02
N ILE A 46 -21.96 -3.19 0.00
CA ILE A 46 -21.50 -4.09 -1.07
C ILE A 46 -20.61 -5.21 -0.50
N LEU A 47 -19.63 -4.87 0.32
CA LEU A 47 -18.74 -5.86 0.94
C LEU A 47 -19.51 -6.83 1.84
N ALA A 48 -20.46 -6.34 2.63
CA ALA A 48 -21.31 -7.19 3.47
C ALA A 48 -22.16 -8.15 2.63
N LEU A 49 -22.78 -7.67 1.55
CA LEU A 49 -23.60 -8.49 0.66
C LEU A 49 -22.75 -9.54 -0.07
N VAL A 50 -21.59 -9.16 -0.59
CA VAL A 50 -20.67 -10.09 -1.26
C VAL A 50 -20.21 -11.18 -0.29
N ASN A 51 -19.86 -10.79 0.93
CA ASN A 51 -19.43 -11.74 1.97
C ASN A 51 -20.54 -12.73 2.34
N LEU A 52 -21.81 -12.27 2.45
CA LEU A 52 -22.93 -13.12 2.79
C LEU A 52 -23.34 -14.08 1.66
N ILE A 53 -23.24 -13.64 0.40
CA ILE A 53 -23.78 -14.39 -0.74
C ILE A 53 -22.74 -15.35 -1.35
N ALA A 54 -21.47 -14.98 -1.36
CA ALA A 54 -20.49 -15.63 -2.22
C ALA A 54 -19.09 -15.76 -1.62
N VAL A 55 -18.98 -16.45 -0.48
CA VAL A 55 -17.67 -16.69 0.20
C VAL A 55 -16.60 -17.30 -0.74
N LYS A 56 -16.98 -18.18 -1.68
CA LYS A 56 -16.05 -18.77 -2.66
C LYS A 56 -15.61 -17.78 -3.73
N LEU A 57 -16.53 -16.93 -4.21
CA LEU A 57 -16.22 -15.89 -5.21
C LEU A 57 -15.35 -14.80 -4.60
N PHE A 58 -15.48 -14.55 -3.30
CA PHE A 58 -14.67 -13.57 -2.59
C PHE A 58 -13.17 -13.90 -2.67
N GLY A 59 -12.79 -15.15 -2.45
CA GLY A 59 -11.39 -15.58 -2.57
C GLY A 59 -10.81 -15.44 -3.97
N GLU A 60 -11.60 -15.67 -5.03
CA GLU A 60 -11.12 -15.47 -6.41
C GLU A 60 -10.96 -13.98 -6.74
N VAL A 61 -11.92 -13.15 -6.32
CA VAL A 61 -11.87 -11.70 -6.52
C VAL A 61 -10.67 -11.10 -5.75
N GLU A 62 -10.46 -11.50 -4.51
CA GLU A 62 -9.33 -11.09 -3.69
C GLU A 62 -7.99 -11.47 -4.34
N PHE A 63 -7.88 -12.69 -4.87
CA PHE A 63 -6.69 -13.12 -5.60
C PHE A 63 -6.38 -12.22 -6.80
N TRP A 64 -7.40 -11.94 -7.65
CA TRP A 64 -7.20 -11.09 -8.82
C TRP A 64 -6.85 -9.64 -8.45
N PHE A 65 -7.49 -9.09 -7.43
CA PHE A 65 -7.19 -7.76 -6.91
C PHE A 65 -5.76 -7.68 -6.34
N ALA A 66 -5.34 -8.71 -5.59
CA ALA A 66 -3.97 -8.81 -5.13
C ALA A 66 -2.96 -8.87 -6.29
N MET A 67 -3.26 -9.64 -7.34
CA MET A 67 -2.40 -9.73 -8.53
C MET A 67 -2.28 -8.37 -9.24
N VAL A 68 -3.37 -7.63 -9.38
CA VAL A 68 -3.35 -6.28 -9.98
C VAL A 68 -2.45 -5.33 -9.17
N LYS A 69 -2.53 -5.36 -7.84
CA LYS A 69 -1.67 -4.57 -6.95
C LYS A 69 -0.18 -4.93 -7.11
N ILE A 70 0.13 -6.22 -7.15
CA ILE A 70 1.51 -6.70 -7.35
C ILE A 70 2.06 -6.21 -8.68
N VAL A 71 1.30 -6.34 -9.78
CA VAL A 71 1.71 -5.87 -11.11
C VAL A 71 1.93 -4.36 -11.11
N ALA A 72 1.05 -3.58 -10.45
CA ALA A 72 1.19 -2.13 -10.36
C ALA A 72 2.47 -1.71 -9.60
N ILE A 73 2.78 -2.37 -8.48
CA ILE A 73 4.01 -2.10 -7.71
C ILE A 73 5.25 -2.46 -8.55
N LEU A 74 5.24 -3.61 -9.23
CA LEU A 74 6.34 -4.01 -10.10
C LEU A 74 6.53 -3.03 -11.27
N ALA A 75 5.45 -2.57 -11.87
CA ALA A 75 5.49 -1.56 -12.93
C ALA A 75 6.07 -0.24 -12.41
N MET A 76 5.71 0.18 -11.20
CA MET A 76 6.26 1.38 -10.58
C MET A 76 7.77 1.22 -10.30
N ILE A 77 8.19 0.10 -9.73
CA ILE A 77 9.62 -0.19 -9.48
C ILE A 77 10.39 -0.19 -10.81
N ALA A 78 9.87 -0.87 -11.84
CA ALA A 78 10.48 -0.90 -13.17
C ALA A 78 10.59 0.49 -13.79
N THR A 79 9.53 1.32 -13.67
CA THR A 79 9.54 2.72 -14.12
C THR A 79 10.60 3.52 -13.38
N GLY A 80 10.69 3.38 -12.05
CA GLY A 80 11.70 4.05 -11.24
C GLY A 80 13.13 3.67 -11.64
N VAL A 81 13.39 2.37 -11.81
CA VAL A 81 14.69 1.87 -12.28
C VAL A 81 15.01 2.43 -13.67
N PHE A 82 14.06 2.42 -14.58
CA PHE A 82 14.23 2.99 -15.94
C PHE A 82 14.59 4.48 -15.87
N MET A 83 13.87 5.27 -15.07
CA MET A 83 14.13 6.70 -14.92
C MET A 83 15.52 6.98 -14.35
N VAL A 84 15.97 6.20 -13.36
CA VAL A 84 17.32 6.31 -12.78
C VAL A 84 18.39 5.94 -13.79
N LEU A 85 18.23 4.84 -14.52
CA LEU A 85 19.21 4.37 -15.51
C LEU A 85 19.36 5.33 -16.69
N THR A 86 18.29 6.01 -17.08
CA THR A 86 18.27 6.98 -18.18
C THR A 86 18.64 8.40 -17.75
N GLY A 87 18.81 8.64 -16.43
CA GLY A 87 19.02 9.99 -15.89
C GLY A 87 17.87 10.94 -16.25
N PHE A 88 16.63 10.43 -16.16
CA PHE A 88 15.43 11.15 -16.56
C PHE A 88 15.27 12.45 -15.77
N LYS A 89 15.01 13.56 -16.46
CA LYS A 89 14.82 14.86 -15.84
C LYS A 89 13.35 15.04 -15.45
N THR A 90 13.12 15.27 -14.16
CA THR A 90 11.82 15.60 -13.58
C THR A 90 11.82 17.06 -13.13
N PRO A 91 10.68 17.66 -12.81
CA PRO A 91 10.60 18.96 -12.16
C PRO A 91 11.37 19.04 -10.84
N HIS A 92 11.57 17.91 -10.17
CA HIS A 92 12.30 17.79 -8.89
C HIS A 92 13.81 17.57 -9.07
N GLY A 93 14.30 17.47 -10.29
CA GLY A 93 15.71 17.22 -10.63
C GLY A 93 15.92 15.99 -11.49
N VAL A 94 17.15 15.49 -11.52
CA VAL A 94 17.49 14.25 -12.25
C VAL A 94 17.22 13.04 -11.35
N ALA A 95 16.49 12.05 -11.88
CA ALA A 95 16.26 10.79 -11.18
C ALA A 95 17.60 10.08 -10.92
N SER A 96 17.95 9.88 -9.65
CA SER A 96 19.24 9.32 -9.24
C SER A 96 19.14 8.70 -7.84
N LEU A 97 19.89 7.65 -7.61
CA LEU A 97 20.07 7.10 -6.26
C LEU A 97 20.72 8.08 -5.27
N ALA A 98 21.44 9.09 -5.77
CA ALA A 98 22.00 10.15 -4.93
C ALA A 98 20.90 10.96 -4.20
N ASN A 99 19.71 11.07 -4.78
CA ASN A 99 18.58 11.78 -4.17
C ASN A 99 18.15 11.17 -2.82
N ILE A 100 18.41 9.88 -2.62
CA ILE A 100 18.08 9.17 -1.37
C ILE A 100 18.98 9.66 -0.22
N ALA A 101 20.25 9.94 -0.52
CA ALA A 101 21.24 10.37 0.45
C ALA A 101 21.35 11.90 0.54
N ASP A 102 20.68 12.63 -0.36
CA ASP A 102 20.77 14.09 -0.39
C ASP A 102 20.17 14.71 0.87
N ASN A 103 20.99 15.53 1.53
CA ASN A 103 20.65 16.16 2.81
C ASN A 103 20.12 15.18 3.88
N PHE A 104 20.69 13.97 3.92
CA PHE A 104 20.27 12.94 4.88
C PHE A 104 20.43 13.42 6.33
N SER A 105 19.35 13.30 7.09
CA SER A 105 19.33 13.51 8.52
C SER A 105 18.50 12.42 9.18
N LEU A 106 19.00 11.80 10.25
CA LEU A 106 18.26 10.80 11.02
C LEU A 106 17.04 11.38 11.72
N PHE A 107 17.09 12.64 12.10
CA PHE A 107 16.04 13.32 12.85
C PHE A 107 15.71 14.68 12.24
N PRO A 108 15.23 14.73 10.97
CA PRO A 108 15.01 16.01 10.28
C PRO A 108 14.00 16.90 10.98
N ASN A 109 13.00 16.28 11.62
CA ASN A 109 11.93 16.94 12.36
C ASN A 109 12.01 16.70 13.88
N GLY A 110 13.18 16.31 14.40
CA GLY A 110 13.40 16.01 15.81
C GLY A 110 13.03 14.58 16.22
N GLY A 111 13.55 14.18 17.39
CA GLY A 111 13.42 12.81 17.89
C GLY A 111 11.98 12.39 18.20
N VAL A 112 11.11 13.29 18.62
CA VAL A 112 9.69 13.00 18.90
C VAL A 112 8.98 12.58 17.62
N ASN A 113 9.15 13.32 16.52
CA ASN A 113 8.54 13.00 15.24
C ASN A 113 9.10 11.70 14.65
N PHE A 114 10.37 11.39 14.90
CA PHE A 114 10.94 10.09 14.54
C PHE A 114 10.23 8.94 15.26
N VAL A 115 9.99 9.08 16.58
CA VAL A 115 9.24 8.06 17.35
C VAL A 115 7.79 7.96 16.86
N MET A 116 7.15 9.08 16.57
CA MET A 116 5.78 9.08 16.03
C MET A 116 5.67 8.41 14.66
N ALA A 117 6.73 8.45 13.83
CA ALA A 117 6.75 7.77 12.54
C ALA A 117 6.66 6.23 12.66
N PHE A 118 7.05 5.65 13.82
CA PHE A 118 6.88 4.21 14.06
C PHE A 118 5.42 3.77 14.01
N GLN A 119 4.46 4.62 14.28
CA GLN A 119 3.03 4.29 14.11
C GLN A 119 2.72 3.90 12.66
N MET A 120 3.25 4.65 11.68
CA MET A 120 3.07 4.32 10.26
C MET A 120 3.80 3.02 9.89
N VAL A 121 4.99 2.80 10.44
CA VAL A 121 5.73 1.55 10.22
C VAL A 121 4.96 0.37 10.79
N PHE A 122 4.45 0.45 12.01
CA PHE A 122 3.61 -0.60 12.58
C PHE A 122 2.37 -0.87 11.74
N PHE A 123 1.69 0.19 11.28
CA PHE A 123 0.51 0.05 10.41
C PHE A 123 0.86 -0.65 9.09
N ALA A 124 1.99 -0.32 8.47
CA ALA A 124 2.44 -0.93 7.22
C ALA A 124 2.75 -2.43 7.33
N TYR A 125 3.07 -2.92 8.53
CA TYR A 125 3.36 -4.34 8.79
C TYR A 125 2.25 -5.09 9.52
N LEU A 126 1.10 -4.45 9.76
CA LEU A 126 -0.08 -5.12 10.30
C LEU A 126 -0.55 -6.24 9.36
N MET A 127 -1.22 -7.23 9.93
CA MET A 127 -1.81 -8.39 9.23
C MET A 127 -0.79 -9.45 8.75
N ILE A 128 0.52 -9.28 8.97
CA ILE A 128 1.50 -10.35 8.67
C ILE A 128 1.20 -11.61 9.50
N GLU A 129 0.78 -11.43 10.74
CA GLU A 129 0.37 -12.52 11.66
C GLU A 129 -0.90 -13.23 11.20
N PHE A 130 -1.68 -12.66 10.28
CA PHE A 130 -2.91 -13.26 9.74
C PHE A 130 -2.65 -14.60 9.04
N ILE A 131 -1.44 -14.80 8.53
CA ILE A 131 -0.98 -16.12 8.05
C ILE A 131 -1.19 -17.24 9.07
N GLY A 132 -1.04 -16.94 10.37
CA GLY A 132 -1.33 -17.90 11.43
C GLY A 132 -2.81 -18.18 11.62
N VAL A 133 -3.67 -17.20 11.38
CA VAL A 133 -5.14 -17.31 11.52
C VAL A 133 -5.72 -18.14 10.38
N THR A 134 -5.20 -17.97 9.16
CA THR A 134 -5.67 -18.71 7.96
C THR A 134 -5.23 -20.18 7.92
N THR A 135 -4.56 -20.65 8.98
CA THR A 135 -4.10 -22.05 9.09
C THR A 135 -5.24 -23.06 8.94
N SER A 136 -6.42 -22.78 9.48
CA SER A 136 -7.59 -23.64 9.41
C SER A 136 -8.19 -23.80 8.02
N GLU A 137 -7.95 -22.81 7.13
CA GLU A 137 -8.47 -22.75 5.76
C GLU A 137 -7.44 -23.24 4.74
N THR A 138 -6.19 -23.40 5.15
CA THR A 138 -5.08 -23.75 4.25
C THR A 138 -5.01 -25.28 4.04
N LYS A 139 -4.93 -25.71 2.78
CA LYS A 139 -4.65 -27.12 2.45
C LYS A 139 -3.18 -27.44 2.80
N ASN A 140 -2.96 -28.52 3.58
CA ASN A 140 -1.63 -28.97 4.03
C ASN A 140 -0.83 -27.87 4.78
N PRO A 141 -1.37 -27.30 5.87
CA PRO A 141 -0.78 -26.14 6.54
C PRO A 141 0.65 -26.41 7.05
N ARG A 142 0.95 -27.64 7.46
CA ARG A 142 2.30 -28.03 7.93
C ARG A 142 3.39 -27.87 6.89
N GLN A 143 3.07 -27.92 5.61
CA GLN A 143 4.02 -27.73 4.50
C GLN A 143 4.01 -26.31 3.97
N VAL A 144 2.84 -25.71 3.83
CA VAL A 144 2.64 -24.39 3.22
C VAL A 144 3.09 -23.27 4.14
N LEU A 145 2.71 -23.29 5.42
CA LEU A 145 3.00 -22.21 6.36
C LEU A 145 4.49 -21.94 6.58
N PRO A 146 5.35 -22.95 6.83
CA PRO A 146 6.78 -22.69 7.03
C PRO A 146 7.43 -22.07 5.80
N LYS A 147 6.98 -22.43 4.59
CA LYS A 147 7.45 -21.86 3.34
C LYS A 147 7.00 -20.39 3.21
N ALA A 148 5.71 -20.13 3.42
CA ALA A 148 5.16 -18.78 3.37
C ALA A 148 5.87 -17.85 4.36
N VAL A 149 6.04 -18.25 5.62
CA VAL A 149 6.73 -17.46 6.65
C VAL A 149 8.18 -17.15 6.28
N LYS A 150 8.90 -18.09 5.65
CA LYS A 150 10.28 -17.85 5.20
C LYS A 150 10.36 -16.87 4.02
N GLU A 151 9.34 -16.82 3.17
CA GLU A 151 9.29 -15.94 2.00
C GLU A 151 8.88 -14.50 2.35
N ILE A 152 8.14 -14.29 3.45
CA ILE A 152 7.65 -12.95 3.86
C ILE A 152 8.78 -11.91 3.95
N PRO A 153 9.90 -12.12 4.67
CA PRO A 153 10.93 -11.09 4.78
C PRO A 153 11.50 -10.67 3.42
N LEU A 154 11.68 -11.63 2.52
CA LEU A 154 12.19 -11.36 1.18
C LEU A 154 11.17 -10.57 0.34
N ARG A 155 9.90 -10.94 0.41
CA ARG A 155 8.83 -10.21 -0.27
C ARG A 155 8.71 -8.78 0.24
N ILE A 156 8.74 -8.59 1.55
CA ILE A 156 8.71 -7.26 2.17
C ILE A 156 9.92 -6.44 1.72
N ALA A 157 11.13 -6.97 1.83
CA ALA A 157 12.34 -6.28 1.41
C ALA A 157 12.28 -5.86 -0.06
N PHE A 158 11.77 -6.73 -0.93
CA PHE A 158 11.67 -6.46 -2.36
C PHE A 158 10.56 -5.44 -2.68
N PHE A 159 9.33 -5.66 -2.20
CA PHE A 159 8.21 -4.79 -2.57
C PHE A 159 8.25 -3.45 -1.82
N TYR A 160 8.42 -3.44 -0.51
CA TYR A 160 8.51 -2.19 0.25
C TYR A 160 9.82 -1.47 0.02
N GLY A 161 10.94 -2.18 0.15
CA GLY A 161 12.27 -1.60 -0.09
C GLY A 161 12.43 -1.10 -1.52
N GLY A 162 12.06 -1.92 -2.51
CA GLY A 162 12.12 -1.56 -3.93
C GLY A 162 11.21 -0.38 -4.27
N ALA A 163 9.98 -0.36 -3.76
CA ALA A 163 9.04 0.75 -3.96
C ALA A 163 9.58 2.05 -3.35
N LEU A 164 10.02 2.03 -2.10
CA LEU A 164 10.56 3.20 -1.41
C LEU A 164 11.81 3.74 -2.12
N LEU A 165 12.74 2.86 -2.49
CA LEU A 165 13.95 3.26 -3.22
C LEU A 165 13.62 3.88 -4.57
N ALA A 166 12.65 3.31 -5.32
CA ALA A 166 12.22 3.86 -6.59
C ALA A 166 11.61 5.26 -6.43
N ILE A 167 10.69 5.43 -5.47
CA ILE A 167 10.04 6.72 -5.20
C ILE A 167 11.07 7.77 -4.77
N MET A 168 11.91 7.46 -3.79
CA MET A 168 12.91 8.40 -3.24
C MET A 168 14.01 8.76 -4.24
N ALA A 169 14.32 7.88 -5.19
CA ALA A 169 15.27 8.18 -6.27
C ALA A 169 14.72 9.19 -7.29
N ILE A 170 13.39 9.31 -7.40
CA ILE A 170 12.73 10.22 -8.35
C ILE A 170 12.29 11.51 -7.66
N ILE A 171 11.70 11.41 -6.47
CA ILE A 171 11.16 12.52 -5.70
C ILE A 171 11.97 12.66 -4.42
N PRO A 172 12.61 13.80 -4.15
CA PRO A 172 13.29 14.04 -2.89
C PRO A 172 12.35 13.80 -1.70
N TRP A 173 12.81 13.10 -0.68
CA TRP A 173 11.95 12.70 0.44
C TRP A 173 11.26 13.87 1.15
N ARG A 174 11.84 15.07 1.12
CA ARG A 174 11.25 16.29 1.70
C ARG A 174 10.01 16.77 0.97
N GLU A 175 9.89 16.47 -0.31
CA GLU A 175 8.77 16.87 -1.17
C GLU A 175 7.66 15.81 -1.20
N LEU A 176 7.98 14.57 -0.77
CA LEU A 176 7.00 13.48 -0.67
C LEU A 176 5.82 13.80 0.24
N ALA A 177 6.02 14.61 1.28
CA ALA A 177 4.96 15.00 2.21
C ALA A 177 3.84 15.82 1.57
N SER A 178 4.09 16.46 0.42
CA SER A 178 3.13 17.26 -0.34
C SER A 178 2.47 16.51 -1.49
N ALA A 179 2.88 15.27 -1.76
CA ALA A 179 2.31 14.45 -2.82
C ALA A 179 1.06 13.71 -2.32
N ASP A 180 -0.06 13.87 -3.03
CA ASP A 180 -1.32 13.17 -2.69
C ASP A 180 -1.15 11.65 -2.71
N SER A 181 -0.46 11.12 -3.72
CA SER A 181 -0.10 9.71 -3.83
C SER A 181 1.25 9.57 -4.51
N PRO A 182 2.32 9.14 -3.80
CA PRO A 182 3.64 8.94 -4.40
C PRO A 182 3.64 7.99 -5.59
N PHE A 183 2.77 6.98 -5.59
CA PHE A 183 2.62 6.05 -6.71
C PHE A 183 2.10 6.76 -7.97
N VAL A 184 1.07 7.57 -7.83
CA VAL A 184 0.51 8.34 -8.95
C VAL A 184 1.55 9.31 -9.49
N THR A 185 2.22 10.04 -8.60
CA THR A 185 3.22 11.05 -8.96
C THR A 185 4.37 10.46 -9.78
N VAL A 186 4.87 9.27 -9.45
CA VAL A 186 5.94 8.60 -10.23
C VAL A 186 5.52 8.37 -11.68
N PHE A 187 4.31 7.89 -11.93
CA PHE A 187 3.82 7.64 -13.28
C PHE A 187 3.51 8.94 -14.04
N GLU A 188 3.00 9.95 -13.36
CA GLU A 188 2.78 11.28 -13.96
C GLU A 188 4.10 11.91 -14.40
N LEU A 189 5.13 11.83 -13.57
CA LEU A 189 6.48 12.31 -13.88
C LEU A 189 7.10 11.54 -15.05
N ALA A 190 6.77 10.25 -15.20
CA ALA A 190 7.15 9.45 -16.36
C ALA A 190 6.37 9.79 -17.64
N GLY A 191 5.43 10.73 -17.57
CA GLY A 191 4.61 11.17 -18.72
C GLY A 191 3.37 10.31 -18.99
N ILE A 192 3.03 9.39 -18.08
CA ILE A 192 1.91 8.45 -18.24
C ILE A 192 0.68 9.01 -17.52
N LYS A 193 0.03 10.02 -18.10
CA LYS A 193 -1.09 10.75 -17.48
C LYS A 193 -2.31 9.88 -17.13
N TRP A 194 -2.59 8.83 -17.92
CA TRP A 194 -3.69 7.91 -17.64
C TRP A 194 -3.40 6.97 -16.45
N ALA A 195 -2.13 6.85 -16.05
CA ALA A 195 -1.74 6.02 -14.93
C ALA A 195 -2.30 6.51 -13.59
N ALA A 196 -2.54 7.81 -13.43
CA ALA A 196 -3.16 8.36 -12.23
C ALA A 196 -4.51 7.67 -11.93
N ALA A 197 -5.41 7.62 -12.91
CA ALA A 197 -6.70 6.96 -12.74
C ALA A 197 -6.56 5.45 -12.55
N LEU A 198 -5.65 4.79 -13.29
CA LEU A 198 -5.41 3.36 -13.15
C LEU A 198 -4.86 3.01 -11.76
N ILE A 199 -3.85 3.72 -11.30
CA ILE A 199 -3.25 3.49 -9.98
C ILE A 199 -4.26 3.77 -8.87
N ASN A 200 -5.04 4.83 -8.99
CA ASN A 200 -6.10 5.14 -8.04
C ASN A 200 -7.13 3.99 -7.97
N PHE A 201 -7.49 3.41 -9.12
CA PHE A 201 -8.33 2.22 -9.18
C PHE A 201 -7.65 0.99 -8.52
N VAL A 202 -6.35 0.78 -8.79
CA VAL A 202 -5.57 -0.31 -8.18
C VAL A 202 -5.50 -0.19 -6.67
N VAL A 203 -5.35 1.02 -6.14
CA VAL A 203 -5.33 1.25 -4.69
C VAL A 203 -6.71 1.02 -4.08
N LEU A 204 -7.78 1.30 -4.83
CA LEU A 204 -9.16 1.03 -4.41
C LEU A 204 -9.50 -0.47 -4.33
N THR A 205 -8.83 -1.32 -5.10
CA THR A 205 -9.04 -2.79 -5.09
C THR A 205 -8.24 -3.48 -3.99
#